data_bf43c7ea1fef85cc1f6f1855b008cec6
#
_entry.id   bf43c7ea1fef85cc1f6f1855b008cec6
#
_cell.length_a   1.000
_cell.length_b   1.000
_cell.length_c   1.000
_cell.angle_alpha   90.00
_cell.angle_beta   90.00
_cell.angle_gamma   90.00
#
_symmetry.space_group_name_H-M   'P 1'
#
loop_
_entity.id
_entity.type
_entity.pdbx_description
1 polymer ?
#
loop_
_entity_poly.entity_id
_entity_poly.type
_entity_poly.pdbx_seq_one_letter_code
_entity_poly.pdbx_strand_id
1 'polypeptide(L)'
;SDAYQSFSLATFYNTSLGETFDDLNADIDCSELEKLIDDVSVNNIPDDVVFLVAGGDQQKDRLENTLIGVSEKALYVLDHRSFYDMDCEKPDSPAYTKLIDFLKSDFRTVSGQKIPMLWANLDAGNGRASQSVYRNCNRWG
;
A
#
# COMPACT_ATOMS: atom_id res chain seq x y z
N SER A 1 33.74 -2.73 -13.24
CA SER A 1 33.58 -1.45 -13.93
C SER A 1 32.27 -1.37 -14.69
N ASP A 2 31.76 -2.45 -15.26
CA ASP A 2 30.56 -2.47 -16.10
C ASP A 2 29.26 -2.26 -15.32
N ALA A 3 29.15 -2.82 -14.10
CA ALA A 3 27.98 -2.63 -13.21
C ALA A 3 27.82 -1.18 -12.73
N TYR A 4 28.92 -0.47 -12.54
CA TYR A 4 28.88 0.96 -12.14
C TYR A 4 28.45 1.86 -13.29
N GLN A 5 28.85 1.52 -14.53
CA GLN A 5 28.44 2.28 -15.72
C GLN A 5 26.96 2.05 -16.06
N SER A 6 26.44 0.84 -15.91
CA SER A 6 25.02 0.53 -16.15
C SER A 6 24.12 1.25 -15.13
N PHE A 7 24.50 1.26 -13.84
CA PHE A 7 23.78 1.99 -12.80
C PHE A 7 23.74 3.50 -13.06
N SER A 8 24.86 4.10 -13.50
CA SER A 8 24.93 5.52 -13.85
C SER A 8 24.04 5.86 -15.06
N LEU A 9 23.97 4.97 -16.05
CA LEU A 9 23.17 5.16 -17.26
C LEU A 9 21.67 5.05 -16.93
N ALA A 10 21.25 4.03 -16.18
CA ALA A 10 19.87 3.87 -15.70
C ALA A 10 19.42 5.08 -14.88
N THR A 11 20.26 5.57 -13.97
CA THR A 11 19.97 6.79 -13.19
C THR A 11 19.78 7.99 -14.10
N PHE A 12 20.62 8.18 -15.10
CA PHE A 12 20.50 9.29 -16.04
C PHE A 12 19.20 9.25 -16.84
N TYR A 13 18.85 8.07 -17.41
CA TYR A 13 17.59 7.91 -18.15
C TYR A 13 16.37 8.17 -17.26
N ASN A 14 16.33 7.52 -16.07
CA ASN A 14 15.17 7.62 -15.18
C ASN A 14 15.00 9.00 -14.53
N THR A 15 16.10 9.69 -14.20
CA THR A 15 16.02 10.96 -13.45
C THR A 15 16.16 12.21 -14.32
N SER A 16 16.98 12.15 -15.37
CA SER A 16 17.26 13.33 -16.20
C SER A 16 16.42 13.40 -17.46
N LEU A 17 16.13 12.26 -18.05
CA LEU A 17 15.27 12.19 -19.26
C LEU A 17 13.81 11.87 -18.93
N GLY A 18 13.54 11.31 -17.74
CA GLY A 18 12.18 10.85 -17.37
C GLY A 18 11.70 9.68 -18.23
N GLU A 19 12.63 8.93 -18.81
CA GLU A 19 12.37 7.75 -19.65
C GLU A 19 12.68 6.48 -18.86
N THR A 20 11.94 5.41 -19.12
CA THR A 20 12.23 4.10 -18.57
C THR A 20 13.55 3.56 -19.16
N PHE A 21 14.47 3.16 -18.30
CA PHE A 21 15.66 2.45 -18.73
C PHE A 21 15.37 0.96 -18.74
N ASP A 22 15.23 0.39 -19.91
CA ASP A 22 15.14 -1.07 -20.09
C ASP A 22 16.54 -1.66 -20.09
N ASP A 23 16.94 -2.28 -18.99
CA ASP A 23 18.10 -3.15 -18.97
C ASP A 23 17.70 -4.50 -19.60
N LEU A 24 17.96 -4.63 -20.90
CA LEU A 24 17.64 -5.84 -21.69
C LEU A 24 18.31 -7.12 -21.15
N ASN A 25 19.20 -6.99 -20.18
CA ASN A 25 19.89 -8.12 -19.54
C ASN A 25 19.40 -8.40 -18.11
N ALA A 26 18.48 -7.61 -17.58
CA ALA A 26 17.86 -7.86 -16.28
C ALA A 26 16.60 -8.70 -16.48
N ASP A 27 16.75 -9.99 -16.72
CA ASP A 27 15.67 -10.96 -16.47
C ASP A 27 15.41 -10.95 -14.95
N ILE A 28 14.38 -10.22 -14.52
CA ILE A 28 13.90 -10.29 -13.13
C ILE A 28 13.22 -11.65 -13.00
N ASP A 29 13.94 -12.62 -12.45
CA ASP A 29 13.36 -13.90 -12.08
C ASP A 29 12.39 -13.71 -10.90
N CYS A 30 11.11 -13.65 -11.20
CA CYS A 30 10.05 -13.54 -10.19
C CYS A 30 9.70 -14.88 -9.53
N SER A 31 10.35 -15.98 -9.91
CA SER A 31 10.02 -17.32 -9.40
C SER A 31 10.12 -17.45 -7.88
N GLU A 32 11.04 -16.73 -7.25
CA GLU A 32 11.16 -16.70 -5.78
C GLU A 32 10.02 -15.91 -5.13
N LEU A 33 9.52 -14.86 -5.79
CA LEU A 33 8.37 -14.10 -5.31
C LEU A 33 7.07 -14.89 -5.49
N GLU A 34 6.94 -15.64 -6.59
CA GLU A 34 5.78 -16.50 -6.85
C GLU A 34 5.62 -17.58 -5.78
N LYS A 35 6.72 -18.07 -5.21
CA LYS A 35 6.71 -19.05 -4.10
C LYS A 35 6.17 -18.46 -2.79
N LEU A 36 6.14 -17.13 -2.67
CA LEU A 36 5.63 -16.41 -1.49
C LEU A 36 4.14 -16.09 -1.62
N ILE A 37 3.52 -16.39 -2.78
CA ILE A 37 2.09 -16.23 -2.97
C ILE A 37 1.40 -17.31 -2.17
N ASP A 38 0.65 -16.88 -1.15
CA ASP A 38 -0.11 -17.75 -0.26
C ASP A 38 -1.61 -17.42 -0.38
N ASP A 39 -2.47 -18.36 0.02
CA ASP A 39 -3.93 -18.15 0.03
C ASP A 39 -4.35 -17.35 1.27
N VAL A 40 -3.81 -16.13 1.38
CA VAL A 40 -4.15 -15.19 2.45
C VAL A 40 -4.91 -13.99 1.90
N SER A 41 -5.90 -13.53 2.62
CA SER A 41 -6.71 -12.36 2.25
C SER A 41 -7.44 -11.81 3.47
N VAL A 42 -8.16 -10.70 3.32
CA VAL A 42 -9.06 -10.17 4.38
C VAL A 42 -10.15 -11.16 4.81
N ASN A 43 -10.46 -12.15 3.98
CA ASN A 43 -11.45 -13.20 4.27
C ASN A 43 -10.78 -14.49 4.78
N ASN A 44 -9.47 -14.59 4.75
CA ASN A 44 -8.68 -15.75 5.13
C ASN A 44 -7.41 -15.31 5.86
N ILE A 45 -7.58 -14.61 6.99
CA ILE A 45 -6.47 -14.09 7.79
C ILE A 45 -5.91 -15.21 8.69
N PRO A 46 -4.61 -15.53 8.60
CA PRO A 46 -3.98 -16.56 9.42
C PRO A 46 -4.15 -16.32 10.94
N ASP A 47 -4.23 -17.39 11.70
CA ASP A 47 -4.48 -17.34 13.16
C ASP A 47 -3.29 -16.80 13.97
N ASP A 48 -2.09 -16.77 13.38
CA ASP A 48 -0.89 -16.19 14.00
C ASP A 48 -0.77 -14.67 13.83
N VAL A 49 -1.68 -14.04 13.09
CA VAL A 49 -1.73 -12.58 12.95
C VAL A 49 -2.20 -11.95 14.26
N VAL A 50 -1.37 -11.05 14.80
CA VAL A 50 -1.61 -10.40 16.10
C VAL A 50 -2.29 -9.04 15.95
N PHE A 51 -1.91 -8.28 14.92
CA PHE A 51 -2.51 -6.98 14.60
C PHE A 51 -2.40 -6.67 13.12
N LEU A 52 -3.15 -5.66 12.70
CA LEU A 52 -3.14 -5.14 11.33
C LEU A 52 -2.48 -3.77 11.28
N VAL A 53 -1.79 -3.51 10.18
CA VAL A 53 -1.33 -2.19 9.78
C VAL A 53 -1.75 -1.90 8.35
N ALA A 54 -1.91 -0.62 8.02
CA ALA A 54 -2.25 -0.20 6.67
C ALA A 54 -1.36 0.94 6.21
N GLY A 55 -0.98 0.90 4.94
CA GLY A 55 -0.26 1.97 4.26
C GLY A 55 -0.97 2.39 3.00
N GLY A 56 -1.10 3.69 2.77
CA GLY A 56 -1.77 4.19 1.60
C GLY A 56 -1.09 5.40 0.98
N ASP A 57 -1.49 5.67 -0.25
CA ASP A 57 -1.04 6.81 -1.05
C ASP A 57 -2.25 7.54 -1.63
N GLN A 58 -2.18 8.87 -1.68
CA GLN A 58 -3.20 9.71 -2.25
C GLN A 58 -2.83 10.11 -3.68
N GLN A 59 -3.63 9.68 -4.64
CA GLN A 59 -3.62 10.13 -6.02
C GLN A 59 -4.73 11.15 -6.26
N LYS A 60 -4.75 11.78 -7.43
CA LYS A 60 -5.78 12.78 -7.78
C LYS A 60 -7.18 12.18 -7.81
N ASP A 61 -7.30 10.97 -8.34
CA ASP A 61 -8.57 10.28 -8.64
C ASP A 61 -8.84 9.06 -7.77
N ARG A 62 -7.95 8.74 -6.82
CA ARG A 62 -8.08 7.57 -5.95
C ARG A 62 -7.18 7.64 -4.72
N LEU A 63 -7.52 6.83 -3.75
CA LEU A 63 -6.66 6.48 -2.62
C LEU A 63 -6.26 5.00 -2.80
N GLU A 64 -4.97 4.74 -2.82
CA GLU A 64 -4.43 3.37 -2.78
C GLU A 64 -4.19 2.97 -1.33
N ASN A 65 -4.47 1.72 -1.00
CA ASN A 65 -4.24 1.21 0.35
C ASN A 65 -3.82 -0.25 0.33
N THR A 66 -2.80 -0.59 1.08
CA THR A 66 -2.35 -1.96 1.32
C THR A 66 -2.58 -2.30 2.79
N LEU A 67 -3.29 -3.41 3.04
CA LEU A 67 -3.53 -3.97 4.37
C LEU A 67 -2.56 -5.11 4.63
N ILE A 68 -1.88 -5.06 5.77
CA ILE A 68 -0.87 -6.05 6.17
C ILE A 68 -1.23 -6.62 7.53
N GLY A 69 -1.28 -7.95 7.61
CA GLY A 69 -1.32 -8.69 8.85
C GLY A 69 0.10 -8.93 9.40
N VAL A 70 0.30 -8.65 10.67
CA VAL A 70 1.60 -8.79 11.34
C VAL A 70 1.53 -9.94 12.31
N SER A 71 2.44 -10.91 12.15
CA SER A 71 2.69 -11.99 13.10
C SER A 71 4.12 -11.92 13.65
N GLU A 72 4.44 -12.77 14.59
CA GLU A 72 5.80 -12.87 15.13
C GLU A 72 6.83 -13.30 14.06
N LYS A 73 6.39 -14.04 13.05
CA LYS A 73 7.28 -14.68 12.07
C LYS A 73 7.15 -14.15 10.66
N ALA A 74 6.02 -13.51 10.32
CA ALA A 74 5.71 -13.11 8.95
C ALA A 74 4.92 -11.81 8.87
N LEU A 75 4.99 -11.17 7.70
CA LEU A 75 4.10 -10.11 7.27
C LEU A 75 3.25 -10.67 6.12
N TYR A 76 1.93 -10.61 6.26
CA TYR A 76 0.97 -11.07 5.27
C TYR A 76 0.34 -9.89 4.56
N VAL A 77 0.52 -9.78 3.25
CA VAL A 77 -0.24 -8.81 2.44
C VAL A 77 -1.64 -9.37 2.25
N LEU A 78 -2.61 -8.81 2.98
CA LEU A 78 -3.98 -9.32 3.04
C LEU A 78 -4.89 -8.71 1.98
N ASP A 79 -4.64 -7.46 1.60
CA ASP A 79 -5.42 -6.77 0.58
C ASP A 79 -4.63 -5.59 0.00
N HIS A 80 -4.86 -5.29 -1.27
CA HIS A 80 -4.50 -4.02 -1.89
C HIS A 80 -5.74 -3.47 -2.59
N ARG A 81 -6.16 -2.27 -2.21
CA ARG A 81 -7.45 -1.71 -2.65
C ARG A 81 -7.36 -0.25 -3.03
N SER A 82 -7.99 0.08 -4.16
CA SER A 82 -8.14 1.46 -4.62
C SER A 82 -9.55 1.97 -4.33
N PHE A 83 -9.65 3.16 -3.76
CA PHE A 83 -10.92 3.87 -3.51
C PHE A 83 -11.01 5.07 -4.44
N TYR A 84 -11.81 4.95 -5.49
CA TYR A 84 -11.93 5.95 -6.54
C TYR A 84 -12.93 7.06 -6.21
N ASP A 85 -12.57 8.28 -6.62
CA ASP A 85 -13.45 9.45 -6.70
C ASP A 85 -12.93 10.40 -7.79
N MET A 86 -13.75 11.31 -8.27
CA MET A 86 -13.39 12.29 -9.31
C MET A 86 -12.28 13.25 -8.87
N ASP A 87 -12.18 13.53 -7.57
CA ASP A 87 -11.20 14.45 -7.00
C ASP A 87 -10.90 14.11 -5.53
N CYS A 88 -9.92 13.25 -5.33
CA CYS A 88 -9.45 12.86 -4.00
C CYS A 88 -8.57 13.93 -3.31
N GLU A 89 -8.26 15.03 -4.01
CA GLU A 89 -7.59 16.18 -3.39
C GLU A 89 -8.54 17.01 -2.51
N LYS A 90 -9.85 16.79 -2.62
CA LYS A 90 -10.84 17.45 -1.78
C LYS A 90 -11.00 16.77 -0.43
N PRO A 91 -11.08 17.54 0.67
CA PRO A 91 -11.23 16.98 2.02
C PRO A 91 -12.52 16.20 2.26
N ASP A 92 -13.55 16.44 1.48
CA ASP A 92 -14.87 15.81 1.57
C ASP A 92 -15.09 14.70 0.54
N SER A 93 -14.02 14.29 -0.17
CA SER A 93 -14.09 13.19 -1.13
C SER A 93 -14.63 11.90 -0.47
N PRO A 94 -15.64 11.25 -1.07
CA PRO A 94 -16.18 9.96 -0.60
C PRO A 94 -15.16 8.85 -0.49
N ALA A 95 -14.04 8.93 -1.23
CA ALA A 95 -12.96 7.96 -1.16
C ALA A 95 -12.38 7.82 0.25
N TYR A 96 -12.22 8.93 1.00
CA TYR A 96 -11.77 8.90 2.39
C TYR A 96 -12.75 8.18 3.31
N THR A 97 -14.05 8.42 3.14
CA THR A 97 -15.07 7.72 3.93
C THR A 97 -15.02 6.21 3.68
N LYS A 98 -14.95 5.80 2.41
CA LYS A 98 -14.83 4.38 2.04
C LYS A 98 -13.57 3.73 2.60
N LEU A 99 -12.42 4.43 2.55
CA LEU A 99 -11.17 3.96 3.15
C LEU A 99 -11.32 3.80 4.67
N ILE A 100 -11.85 4.81 5.36
CA ILE A 100 -12.04 4.78 6.82
C ILE A 100 -12.99 3.64 7.22
N ASP A 101 -14.10 3.47 6.52
CA ASP A 101 -15.07 2.40 6.78
C ASP A 101 -14.43 1.02 6.58
N PHE A 102 -13.61 0.86 5.53
CA PHE A 102 -12.85 -0.36 5.31
C PHE A 102 -11.87 -0.63 6.45
N LEU A 103 -11.08 0.35 6.85
CA LEU A 103 -10.10 0.19 7.93
C LEU A 103 -10.75 -0.04 9.31
N LYS A 104 -11.99 0.40 9.51
CA LYS A 104 -12.80 0.14 10.74
C LYS A 104 -13.60 -1.15 10.69
N SER A 105 -13.45 -1.96 9.64
CA SER A 105 -14.14 -3.25 9.53
C SER A 105 -13.76 -4.21 10.67
N ASP A 106 -14.63 -5.18 10.95
CA ASP A 106 -14.39 -6.21 11.97
C ASP A 106 -13.54 -7.34 11.37
N PHE A 107 -12.23 -7.14 11.32
CA PHE A 107 -11.30 -8.14 10.82
C PHE A 107 -11.14 -9.30 11.80
N ARG A 108 -11.17 -10.53 11.28
CA ARG A 108 -11.06 -11.76 12.06
C ARG A 108 -10.16 -12.77 11.39
N THR A 109 -9.45 -13.56 12.20
CA THR A 109 -8.71 -14.74 11.74
C THR A 109 -9.66 -15.82 11.24
N VAL A 110 -9.12 -16.86 10.60
CA VAL A 110 -9.88 -18.04 10.18
C VAL A 110 -10.56 -18.75 11.34
N SER A 111 -10.02 -18.71 12.55
CA SER A 111 -10.67 -19.23 13.77
C SER A 111 -11.71 -18.28 14.36
N GLY A 112 -11.89 -17.07 13.81
CA GLY A 112 -12.88 -16.09 14.25
C GLY A 112 -12.38 -15.11 15.33
N GLN A 113 -11.09 -15.13 15.70
CA GLN A 113 -10.50 -14.19 16.63
C GLN A 113 -10.47 -12.79 16.02
N LYS A 114 -10.98 -11.80 16.75
CA LYS A 114 -10.90 -10.38 16.33
C LYS A 114 -9.48 -9.85 16.39
N ILE A 115 -9.07 -9.15 15.33
CA ILE A 115 -7.72 -8.59 15.20
C ILE A 115 -7.81 -7.06 15.21
N PRO A 116 -7.02 -6.37 16.07
CA PRO A 116 -7.03 -4.91 16.10
C PRO A 116 -6.28 -4.31 14.90
N MET A 117 -6.83 -3.23 14.35
CA MET A 117 -6.08 -2.31 13.50
C MET A 117 -5.22 -1.43 14.41
N LEU A 118 -3.91 -1.61 14.36
CA LEU A 118 -2.99 -0.88 15.23
C LEU A 118 -2.57 0.46 14.65
N TRP A 119 -2.37 0.50 13.34
CA TRP A 119 -1.82 1.67 12.66
C TRP A 119 -2.32 1.77 11.21
N ALA A 120 -2.63 2.97 10.79
CA ALA A 120 -2.89 3.29 9.39
C ALA A 120 -2.18 4.60 9.01
N ASN A 121 -1.47 4.56 7.91
CA ASN A 121 -0.78 5.70 7.30
C ASN A 121 -1.40 6.04 5.96
N LEU A 122 -1.45 7.34 5.65
CA LEU A 122 -1.73 7.82 4.30
C LEU A 122 -0.68 8.87 3.94
N ASP A 123 0.04 8.66 2.82
CA ASP A 123 1.05 9.63 2.37
C ASP A 123 0.38 10.94 1.96
N ALA A 124 0.99 12.05 2.40
CA ALA A 124 0.56 13.41 2.14
C ALA A 124 1.56 14.18 1.25
N GLY A 125 2.31 13.46 0.41
CA GLY A 125 3.41 14.00 -0.41
C GLY A 125 3.01 15.06 -1.43
N ASN A 126 1.74 15.13 -1.82
CA ASN A 126 1.23 16.21 -2.67
C ASN A 126 0.88 17.45 -1.83
N GLY A 127 1.76 18.44 -1.80
CA GLY A 127 1.64 19.65 -0.96
C GLY A 127 0.33 20.42 -1.10
N ARG A 128 -0.41 20.29 -2.22
CA ARG A 128 -1.74 20.90 -2.39
C ARG A 128 -2.83 20.10 -1.71
N ALA A 129 -2.68 18.78 -1.63
CA ALA A 129 -3.67 17.85 -1.11
C ALA A 129 -3.40 17.42 0.33
N SER A 130 -2.25 17.77 0.92
CA SER A 130 -1.87 17.39 2.29
C SER A 130 -2.92 17.77 3.33
N GLN A 131 -3.62 18.90 3.16
CA GLN A 131 -4.68 19.31 4.07
C GLN A 131 -5.86 18.34 4.08
N SER A 132 -6.18 17.73 2.92
CA SER A 132 -7.23 16.72 2.80
C SER A 132 -6.87 15.46 3.58
N VAL A 133 -5.62 15.02 3.44
CA VAL A 133 -5.09 13.88 4.20
C VAL A 133 -5.14 14.16 5.70
N TYR A 134 -4.55 15.26 6.17
CA TYR A 134 -4.53 15.61 7.60
C TYR A 134 -5.91 15.72 8.21
N ARG A 135 -6.86 16.36 7.50
CA ARG A 135 -8.25 16.49 7.97
C ARG A 135 -8.91 15.12 8.14
N ASN A 136 -8.68 14.20 7.22
CA ASN A 136 -9.29 12.87 7.27
C ASN A 136 -8.57 11.94 8.25
N CYS A 137 -7.25 12.03 8.41
CA CYS A 137 -6.53 11.33 9.46
C CYS A 137 -7.02 11.73 10.86
N ASN A 138 -7.31 13.01 11.10
CA ASN A 138 -7.88 13.48 12.37
C ASN A 138 -9.31 12.96 12.63
N ARG A 139 -10.05 12.55 11.59
CA ARG A 139 -11.38 11.91 11.73
C ARG A 139 -11.28 10.41 12.04
N TRP A 140 -10.13 9.81 11.78
CA TRP A 140 -9.86 8.41 12.10
C TRP A 140 -9.74 8.16 13.60
N GLY A 141 -8.96 8.99 14.31
CA GLY A 141 -8.69 8.94 15.74
C GLY A 141 -9.69 9.72 16.53
#